data_30fd626ef00f960aa6f26d2decc77132
#
_entry.id   30fd626ef00f960aa6f26d2decc77132
#
_cell.length_a   1.000
_cell.length_b   1.000
_cell.length_c   1.000
_cell.angle_alpha   90.00
_cell.angle_beta   90.00
_cell.angle_gamma   90.00
#
_symmetry.space_group_name_H-M   'P 1'
#
loop_
_entity.id
_entity.type
_entity.pdbx_description
1 polymer ?
#
loop_
_entity_poly.entity_id
_entity_poly.type
_entity_poly.pdbx_seq_one_letter_code
_entity_poly.pdbx_strand_id
1 'polypeptide(L)'
;MVQAVEECFADAEEKGHPEHADVLIFSSTEQEIRELQETLQKHGPRHTEILPLYARLGLGEQQKIFSPSGKGRRIIIATNVAETALTVPNIRYVIDSGFARISRYSYRSRVQRLPIEAISQAAANQRKGRCGRIAPGVCIRLYSEEDFLSRPEFTEPEIKRTNLASVILQMQSLGLGLSLIHI
;
A
#
# COMPACT_ATOMS: atom_id res chain seq x y z
N MET A 1 6.95 13.43 -4.88
CA MET A 1 6.02 13.02 -3.80
C MET A 1 5.34 14.22 -3.12
N VAL A 2 6.08 15.19 -2.55
CA VAL A 2 5.49 16.41 -1.95
C VAL A 2 4.57 17.12 -2.95
N GLN A 3 5.05 17.40 -4.15
CA GLN A 3 4.24 18.01 -5.21
C GLN A 3 2.94 17.25 -5.52
N ALA A 4 2.98 15.93 -5.56
CA ALA A 4 1.77 15.13 -5.79
C ALA A 4 0.75 15.26 -4.64
N VAL A 5 1.21 15.43 -3.39
CA VAL A 5 0.33 15.71 -2.25
C VAL A 5 -0.29 17.12 -2.37
N GLU A 6 0.51 18.11 -2.77
CA GLU A 6 0.02 19.46 -3.00
C GLU A 6 -1.03 19.52 -4.11
N GLU A 7 -0.83 18.77 -5.21
CA GLU A 7 -1.82 18.61 -6.29
C GLU A 7 -3.12 17.99 -5.79
N CYS A 8 -3.04 16.95 -4.93
CA CYS A 8 -4.23 16.35 -4.33
C CYS A 8 -5.03 17.37 -3.49
N PHE A 9 -4.33 18.18 -2.71
CA PHE A 9 -4.97 19.18 -1.86
C PHE A 9 -5.53 20.36 -2.66
N ALA A 10 -4.83 20.78 -3.71
CA ALA A 10 -5.33 21.81 -4.63
C ALA A 10 -6.61 21.35 -5.35
N ASP A 11 -6.63 20.11 -5.85
CA ASP A 11 -7.84 19.51 -6.46
C ASP A 11 -9.01 19.43 -5.46
N ALA A 12 -8.74 19.12 -4.18
CA ALA A 12 -9.77 19.09 -3.14
C ALA A 12 -10.34 20.48 -2.82
N GLU A 13 -9.49 21.51 -2.83
CA GLU A 13 -9.90 22.91 -2.63
C GLU A 13 -10.74 23.41 -3.80
N GLU A 14 -10.31 23.13 -5.03
CA GLU A 14 -11.04 23.49 -6.24
C GLU A 14 -12.45 22.84 -6.29
N LYS A 15 -12.54 21.60 -5.82
CA LYS A 15 -13.81 20.86 -5.74
C LYS A 15 -14.69 21.20 -4.52
N GLY A 16 -14.24 22.11 -3.66
CA GLY A 16 -14.98 22.58 -2.49
C GLY A 16 -15.08 21.57 -1.34
N HIS A 17 -14.17 20.62 -1.26
CA HIS A 17 -14.14 19.58 -0.22
C HIS A 17 -12.78 19.44 0.48
N PRO A 18 -12.17 20.53 0.96
CA PRO A 18 -10.84 20.51 1.54
C PRO A 18 -10.72 19.64 2.80
N GLU A 19 -11.80 19.52 3.57
CA GLU A 19 -11.83 18.72 4.82
C GLU A 19 -11.88 17.19 4.61
N HIS A 20 -12.14 16.76 3.38
CA HIS A 20 -12.24 15.35 3.01
C HIS A 20 -11.13 14.92 2.04
N ALA A 21 -9.96 15.52 2.15
CA ALA A 21 -8.82 15.30 1.25
C ALA A 21 -7.81 14.28 1.82
N ASP A 22 -8.27 13.20 2.45
CA ASP A 22 -7.38 12.17 2.96
C ASP A 22 -6.63 11.49 1.81
N VAL A 23 -5.30 11.47 1.94
CA VAL A 23 -4.37 10.93 0.94
C VAL A 23 -3.75 9.64 1.45
N LEU A 24 -3.78 8.58 0.65
CA LEU A 24 -3.07 7.33 0.89
C LEU A 24 -1.89 7.24 -0.06
N ILE A 25 -0.68 7.17 0.49
CA ILE A 25 0.57 7.02 -0.27
C ILE A 25 1.08 5.60 -0.12
N PHE A 26 1.36 4.93 -1.23
CA PHE A 26 2.00 3.62 -1.23
C PHE A 26 3.51 3.74 -1.34
N SER A 27 4.21 3.21 -0.34
CA SER A 27 5.67 3.11 -0.25
C SER A 27 6.12 1.65 -0.20
N SER A 28 7.37 1.39 -0.58
CA SER A 28 7.91 0.03 -0.66
C SER A 28 8.38 -0.52 0.68
N THR A 29 8.88 0.34 1.57
CA THR A 29 9.55 -0.05 2.81
C THR A 29 9.17 0.82 4.00
N GLU A 30 9.35 0.28 5.22
CA GLU A 30 9.18 1.04 6.46
C GLU A 30 10.18 2.21 6.56
N GLN A 31 11.39 2.05 6.03
CA GLN A 31 12.40 3.11 6.00
C GLN A 31 11.93 4.27 5.10
N GLU A 32 11.47 3.95 3.90
CA GLU A 32 10.92 4.94 2.97
C GLU A 32 9.72 5.69 3.57
N ILE A 33 8.85 4.99 4.33
CA ILE A 33 7.75 5.61 5.07
C ILE A 33 8.28 6.67 6.06
N ARG A 34 9.32 6.36 6.84
CA ARG A 34 9.90 7.30 7.81
C ARG A 34 10.53 8.50 7.14
N GLU A 35 11.33 8.28 6.10
CA GLU A 35 11.98 9.33 5.33
C GLU A 35 10.96 10.28 4.69
N LEU A 36 9.89 9.70 4.14
CA LEU A 36 8.79 10.48 3.55
C LEU A 36 7.99 11.22 4.61
N GLN A 37 7.75 10.63 5.77
CA GLN A 37 7.09 11.27 6.90
C GLN A 37 7.88 12.49 7.36
N GLU A 38 9.20 12.37 7.55
CA GLU A 38 10.06 13.52 7.90
C GLU A 38 10.06 14.61 6.81
N THR A 39 10.11 14.20 5.56
CA THR A 39 10.08 15.13 4.43
C THR A 39 8.78 15.91 4.37
N LEU A 40 7.64 15.23 4.54
CA LEU A 40 6.32 15.86 4.53
C LEU A 40 6.09 16.72 5.78
N GLN A 41 6.66 16.36 6.93
CA GLN A 41 6.62 17.22 8.13
C GLN A 41 7.39 18.54 7.94
N LYS A 42 8.50 18.51 7.21
CA LYS A 42 9.34 19.70 6.95
C LYS A 42 8.82 20.56 5.81
N HIS A 43 8.36 19.94 4.74
CA HIS A 43 8.08 20.60 3.46
C HIS A 43 6.64 20.40 2.96
N GLY A 44 5.84 19.60 3.66
CA GLY A 44 4.47 19.33 3.26
C GLY A 44 3.46 20.39 3.72
N PRO A 45 2.20 20.21 3.36
CA PRO A 45 1.12 21.13 3.70
C PRO A 45 0.94 21.25 5.21
N ARG A 46 0.70 22.48 5.68
CA ARG A 46 0.45 22.77 7.10
C ARG A 46 -0.89 22.16 7.55
N HIS A 47 -1.03 21.93 8.85
CA HIS A 47 -2.26 21.40 9.47
C HIS A 47 -2.69 20.04 8.92
N THR A 48 -1.71 19.19 8.64
CA THR A 48 -1.93 17.84 8.10
C THR A 48 -1.38 16.80 9.08
N GLU A 49 -2.18 15.81 9.43
CA GLU A 49 -1.75 14.68 10.23
C GLU A 49 -1.11 13.62 9.31
N ILE A 50 0.13 13.20 9.63
CA ILE A 50 0.89 12.23 8.82
C ILE A 50 1.02 10.94 9.62
N LEU A 51 0.41 9.87 9.13
CA LEU A 51 0.27 8.59 9.81
C LEU A 51 0.97 7.46 9.02
N PRO A 52 1.89 6.72 9.63
CA PRO A 52 2.49 5.55 9.01
C PRO A 52 1.57 4.33 9.12
N LEU A 53 1.60 3.42 8.12
CA LEU A 53 0.85 2.16 8.14
C LEU A 53 1.67 1.01 7.55
N TYR A 54 2.15 0.10 8.39
CA TYR A 54 2.88 -1.11 8.00
C TYR A 54 2.57 -2.26 8.97
N ALA A 55 2.87 -3.50 8.58
CA ALA A 55 2.43 -4.70 9.29
C ALA A 55 2.88 -4.79 10.75
N ARG A 56 4.04 -4.22 11.09
CA ARG A 56 4.60 -4.25 12.46
C ARG A 56 4.20 -3.05 13.32
N LEU A 57 3.34 -2.19 12.81
CA LEU A 57 2.88 -1.01 13.56
C LEU A 57 2.07 -1.45 14.79
N GLY A 58 2.33 -0.80 15.93
CA GLY A 58 1.60 -1.09 17.18
C GLY A 58 0.10 -0.82 17.06
N LEU A 59 -0.72 -1.61 17.76
CA LEU A 59 -2.19 -1.52 17.68
C LEU A 59 -2.72 -0.10 17.99
N GLY A 60 -2.12 0.60 18.95
CA GLY A 60 -2.53 1.97 19.29
C GLY A 60 -2.29 2.99 18.18
N GLU A 61 -1.23 2.82 17.40
CA GLU A 61 -0.95 3.67 16.24
C GLU A 61 -1.85 3.31 15.06
N GLN A 62 -2.13 2.03 14.86
CA GLN A 62 -3.12 1.60 13.87
C GLN A 62 -4.50 2.16 14.17
N GLN A 63 -4.93 2.17 15.44
CA GLN A 63 -6.23 2.72 15.84
C GLN A 63 -6.41 4.19 15.45
N LYS A 64 -5.36 5.01 15.48
CA LYS A 64 -5.42 6.42 15.05
C LYS A 64 -5.86 6.55 13.57
N ILE A 65 -5.48 5.61 12.74
CA ILE A 65 -5.84 5.59 11.31
C ILE A 65 -7.33 5.30 11.12
N PHE A 66 -7.88 4.40 11.93
CA PHE A 66 -9.27 3.95 11.81
C PHE A 66 -10.25 4.82 12.58
N SER A 67 -9.79 5.55 13.59
CA SER A 67 -10.59 6.46 14.43
C SER A 67 -10.06 7.87 14.33
N PRO A 68 -10.36 8.60 13.25
CA PRO A 68 -9.89 9.96 13.07
C PRO A 68 -10.42 10.83 14.19
N SER A 69 -9.51 11.38 14.99
CA SER A 69 -9.82 12.17 16.18
C SER A 69 -9.81 13.68 15.94
N GLY A 70 -9.52 14.14 14.72
CA GLY A 70 -9.29 15.54 14.41
C GLY A 70 -10.11 16.10 13.26
N LYS A 71 -10.31 17.42 13.31
CA LYS A 71 -10.75 18.20 12.17
C LYS A 71 -9.50 18.57 11.35
N GLY A 72 -9.16 17.78 10.34
CA GLY A 72 -7.98 18.08 9.53
C GLY A 72 -7.75 17.04 8.43
N ARG A 73 -6.89 17.41 7.50
CA ARG A 73 -6.45 16.55 6.41
C ARG A 73 -5.48 15.51 6.93
N ARG A 74 -5.54 14.30 6.40
CA ARG A 74 -4.63 13.21 6.77
C ARG A 74 -3.85 12.71 5.56
N ILE A 75 -2.59 12.38 5.79
CA ILE A 75 -1.74 11.66 4.86
C ILE A 75 -1.36 10.34 5.53
N ILE A 76 -1.82 9.24 4.96
CA ILE A 76 -1.47 7.90 5.40
C ILE A 76 -0.40 7.35 4.46
N ILE A 77 0.78 7.02 5.01
CA ILE A 77 1.88 6.45 4.22
C ILE A 77 1.96 4.97 4.55
N ALA A 78 1.66 4.12 3.58
CA ALA A 78 1.48 2.69 3.80
C ALA A 78 2.38 1.82 2.91
N THR A 79 2.73 0.65 3.40
CA THR A 79 3.20 -0.44 2.56
C THR A 79 2.03 -1.13 1.86
N ASN A 80 2.28 -2.19 1.11
CA ASN A 80 1.25 -3.02 0.49
C ASN A 80 0.23 -3.63 1.47
N VAL A 81 0.39 -3.48 2.79
CA VAL A 81 -0.62 -3.85 3.79
C VAL A 81 -1.95 -3.14 3.56
N ALA A 82 -1.93 -1.90 3.07
CA ALA A 82 -3.13 -1.15 2.73
C ALA A 82 -3.73 -1.54 1.36
N GLU A 83 -3.05 -2.39 0.60
CA GLU A 83 -3.54 -2.86 -0.71
C GLU A 83 -4.64 -3.92 -0.56
N THR A 84 -4.52 -4.83 0.41
CA THR A 84 -5.46 -5.95 0.60
C THR A 84 -5.92 -6.12 2.03
N ALA A 85 -5.01 -6.08 3.02
CA ALA A 85 -5.29 -6.50 4.39
C ALA A 85 -6.09 -5.49 5.19
N LEU A 86 -5.88 -4.19 4.98
CA LEU A 86 -6.53 -3.14 5.76
C LEU A 86 -7.26 -2.16 4.86
N THR A 87 -8.49 -1.84 5.23
CA THR A 87 -9.28 -0.81 4.56
C THR A 87 -9.20 0.49 5.35
N VAL A 88 -8.44 1.43 4.84
CA VAL A 88 -8.35 2.78 5.42
C VAL A 88 -9.62 3.55 5.04
N PRO A 89 -10.36 4.10 6.02
CA PRO A 89 -11.58 4.85 5.74
C PRO A 89 -11.28 6.24 5.16
N ASN A 90 -12.25 6.79 4.44
CA ASN A 90 -12.27 8.18 3.95
C ASN A 90 -11.17 8.56 2.94
N ILE A 91 -10.46 7.61 2.34
CA ILE A 91 -9.45 7.89 1.33
C ILE A 91 -10.11 8.41 0.06
N ARG A 92 -9.71 9.61 -0.34
CA ARG A 92 -10.13 10.25 -1.58
C ARG A 92 -9.03 10.28 -2.63
N TYR A 93 -7.79 10.37 -2.18
CA TYR A 93 -6.61 10.43 -3.05
C TYR A 93 -5.67 9.28 -2.78
N VAL A 94 -5.15 8.70 -3.84
CA VAL A 94 -4.10 7.68 -3.79
C VAL A 94 -2.89 8.16 -4.57
N ILE A 95 -1.70 8.05 -3.97
CA ILE A 95 -0.43 8.25 -4.66
C ILE A 95 0.31 6.91 -4.67
N ASP A 96 0.57 6.40 -5.86
CA ASP A 96 1.19 5.08 -6.06
C ASP A 96 2.60 5.22 -6.62
N SER A 97 3.61 4.80 -5.83
CA SER A 97 5.02 4.77 -6.25
C SER A 97 5.31 3.69 -7.29
N GLY A 98 4.44 2.70 -7.43
CA GLY A 98 4.60 1.60 -8.37
C GLY A 98 5.48 0.45 -7.89
N PHE A 99 5.95 0.48 -6.64
CA PHE A 99 6.85 -0.54 -6.08
C PHE A 99 6.30 -1.15 -4.79
N ALA A 100 6.74 -2.38 -4.51
CA ALA A 100 6.48 -3.07 -3.24
C ALA A 100 7.60 -4.06 -2.91
N ARG A 101 7.69 -4.46 -1.64
CA ARG A 101 8.45 -5.64 -1.25
C ARG A 101 7.63 -6.89 -1.54
N ILE A 102 8.15 -7.75 -2.40
CA ILE A 102 7.52 -9.01 -2.80
C ILE A 102 8.37 -10.17 -2.32
N SER A 103 7.75 -11.08 -1.58
CA SER A 103 8.44 -12.28 -1.09
C SER A 103 8.83 -13.19 -2.27
N ARG A 104 10.11 -13.58 -2.32
CA ARG A 104 10.70 -14.48 -3.32
C ARG A 104 11.55 -15.54 -2.64
N TYR A 105 11.29 -16.80 -2.90
CA TYR A 105 12.11 -17.90 -2.45
C TYR A 105 13.09 -18.32 -3.54
N SER A 106 14.37 -18.33 -3.18
CA SER A 106 15.42 -18.83 -4.08
C SER A 106 15.70 -20.31 -3.78
N TYR A 107 15.30 -21.19 -4.65
CA TYR A 107 15.58 -22.63 -4.54
C TYR A 107 17.08 -22.95 -4.55
N ARG A 108 17.88 -22.14 -5.26
CA ARG A 108 19.33 -22.31 -5.35
C ARG A 108 20.03 -22.01 -4.02
N SER A 109 19.68 -20.90 -3.37
CA SER A 109 20.28 -20.46 -2.10
C SER A 109 19.49 -20.92 -0.88
N ARG A 110 18.29 -21.49 -1.07
CA ARG A 110 17.33 -21.88 -0.01
C ARG A 110 16.99 -20.73 0.96
N VAL A 111 17.00 -19.50 0.44
CA VAL A 111 16.75 -18.29 1.23
C VAL A 111 15.51 -17.57 0.70
N GLN A 112 14.67 -17.14 1.61
CA GLN A 112 13.59 -16.22 1.31
C GLN A 112 14.10 -14.78 1.32
N ARG A 113 13.79 -14.02 0.29
CA ARG A 113 14.17 -12.62 0.12
C ARG A 113 12.93 -11.76 -0.06
N LEU A 114 13.08 -10.48 0.23
CA LEU A 114 12.03 -9.47 0.07
C LEU A 114 12.58 -8.31 -0.79
N PRO A 115 12.88 -8.56 -2.08
CA PRO A 115 13.31 -7.51 -2.97
C PRO A 115 12.20 -6.47 -3.17
N ILE A 116 12.62 -5.24 -3.48
CA ILE A 116 11.72 -4.18 -3.96
C ILE A 116 11.56 -4.40 -5.46
N GLU A 117 10.34 -4.62 -5.89
CA GLU A 117 10.00 -4.87 -7.29
C GLU A 117 8.85 -3.97 -7.75
N ALA A 118 8.78 -3.72 -9.06
CA ALA A 118 7.61 -3.09 -9.66
C ALA A 118 6.37 -3.98 -9.45
N ILE A 119 5.27 -3.39 -9.07
CA ILE A 119 4.00 -4.09 -8.88
C ILE A 119 3.35 -4.43 -10.22
N SER A 120 2.50 -5.45 -10.25
CA SER A 120 1.69 -5.80 -11.42
C SER A 120 0.61 -4.76 -11.73
N GLN A 121 0.04 -4.82 -12.93
CA GLN A 121 -1.10 -3.98 -13.31
C GLN A 121 -2.30 -4.20 -12.37
N ALA A 122 -2.60 -5.44 -12.01
CA ALA A 122 -3.67 -5.78 -11.09
C ALA A 122 -3.45 -5.16 -9.71
N ALA A 123 -2.22 -5.23 -9.15
CA ALA A 123 -1.88 -4.61 -7.88
C ALA A 123 -2.02 -3.07 -7.94
N ALA A 124 -1.56 -2.44 -9.02
CA ALA A 124 -1.74 -1.00 -9.25
C ALA A 124 -3.23 -0.61 -9.31
N ASN A 125 -4.06 -1.43 -9.94
CA ASN A 125 -5.50 -1.22 -9.99
C ASN A 125 -6.17 -1.44 -8.63
N GLN A 126 -5.70 -2.39 -7.83
CA GLN A 126 -6.14 -2.56 -6.44
C GLN A 126 -5.82 -1.32 -5.58
N ARG A 127 -4.61 -0.75 -5.72
CA ARG A 127 -4.22 0.50 -5.05
C ARG A 127 -5.11 1.66 -5.48
N LYS A 128 -5.33 1.83 -6.79
CA LYS A 128 -6.29 2.80 -7.32
C LYS A 128 -7.68 2.63 -6.71
N GLY A 129 -8.15 1.39 -6.53
CA GLY A 129 -9.45 1.08 -5.94
C GLY A 129 -9.58 1.44 -4.45
N ARG A 130 -8.51 1.92 -3.79
CA ARG A 130 -8.57 2.40 -2.39
C ARG A 130 -9.16 3.80 -2.27
N CYS A 131 -9.06 4.64 -3.29
CA CYS A 131 -9.87 5.85 -3.40
C CYS A 131 -11.20 5.55 -4.13
N GLY A 132 -12.16 6.43 -4.00
CA GLY A 132 -13.43 6.30 -4.72
C GLY A 132 -14.45 5.34 -4.12
N ARG A 133 -14.27 4.89 -2.88
CA ARG A 133 -15.25 4.01 -2.19
C ARG A 133 -16.45 4.76 -1.62
N ILE A 134 -16.23 6.01 -1.21
CA ILE A 134 -17.26 6.85 -0.56
C ILE A 134 -17.66 8.00 -1.49
N ALA A 135 -16.72 8.52 -2.26
CA ALA A 135 -16.90 9.62 -3.21
C ALA A 135 -15.93 9.44 -4.39
N PRO A 136 -16.13 10.13 -5.53
CA PRO A 136 -15.17 10.13 -6.63
C PRO A 136 -13.76 10.42 -6.12
N GLY A 137 -12.81 9.55 -6.45
CA GLY A 137 -11.42 9.64 -6.00
C GLY A 137 -10.45 9.80 -7.15
N VAL A 138 -9.24 10.28 -6.83
CA VAL A 138 -8.15 10.47 -7.79
C VAL A 138 -6.97 9.59 -7.40
N CYS A 139 -6.36 8.93 -8.38
CA CYS A 139 -5.13 8.16 -8.19
C CYS A 139 -4.01 8.74 -9.06
N ILE A 140 -2.95 9.24 -8.42
CA ILE A 140 -1.74 9.72 -9.08
C ILE A 140 -0.72 8.58 -9.06
N ARG A 141 -0.32 8.11 -10.24
CA ARG A 141 0.77 7.15 -10.43
C ARG A 141 2.07 7.90 -10.71
N LEU A 142 3.13 7.62 -9.95
CA LEU A 142 4.43 8.26 -10.10
C LEU A 142 5.33 7.54 -11.14
N TYR A 143 4.72 6.93 -12.13
CA TYR A 143 5.34 6.23 -13.24
C TYR A 143 4.49 6.42 -14.49
N SER A 144 5.11 6.26 -15.67
CA SER A 144 4.44 6.50 -16.94
C SER A 144 3.38 5.44 -17.26
N GLU A 145 2.45 5.78 -18.16
CA GLU A 145 1.49 4.82 -18.70
C GLU A 145 2.19 3.70 -19.47
N GLU A 146 3.25 4.03 -20.21
CA GLU A 146 4.06 3.06 -20.92
C GLU A 146 4.69 2.03 -19.96
N ASP A 147 5.28 2.50 -18.85
CA ASP A 147 5.79 1.61 -17.79
C ASP A 147 4.67 0.74 -17.23
N PHE A 148 3.51 1.31 -16.91
CA PHE A 148 2.35 0.55 -16.43
C PHE A 148 1.94 -0.55 -17.41
N LEU A 149 1.82 -0.25 -18.70
CA LEU A 149 1.39 -1.21 -19.72
C LEU A 149 2.45 -2.30 -19.98
N SER A 150 3.72 -2.03 -19.73
CA SER A 150 4.81 -3.00 -19.85
C SER A 150 4.87 -4.00 -18.70
N ARG A 151 4.19 -3.74 -17.58
CA ARG A 151 4.21 -4.59 -16.38
C ARG A 151 3.38 -5.85 -16.58
N PRO A 152 3.71 -6.97 -15.88
CA PRO A 152 2.87 -8.15 -15.87
C PRO A 152 1.44 -7.81 -15.41
N GLU A 153 0.45 -8.45 -16.02
CA GLU A 153 -0.95 -8.26 -15.66
C GLU A 153 -1.23 -8.63 -14.20
N PHE A 154 -0.69 -9.79 -13.76
CA PHE A 154 -0.85 -10.30 -12.39
C PHE A 154 0.51 -10.57 -11.74
N THR A 155 0.54 -10.41 -10.43
CA THR A 155 1.66 -10.89 -9.61
C THR A 155 1.62 -12.42 -9.57
N GLU A 156 2.77 -13.06 -9.70
CA GLU A 156 2.87 -14.51 -9.59
C GLU A 156 2.27 -15.00 -8.26
N PRO A 157 1.46 -16.08 -8.27
CA PRO A 157 0.83 -16.59 -7.05
C PRO A 157 1.84 -16.90 -5.94
N GLU A 158 1.46 -16.66 -4.69
CA GLU A 158 2.35 -16.84 -3.54
C GLU A 158 2.90 -18.28 -3.44
N ILE A 159 2.09 -19.28 -3.79
CA ILE A 159 2.47 -20.68 -3.81
C ILE A 159 3.69 -20.97 -4.71
N LYS A 160 3.89 -20.18 -5.75
CA LYS A 160 5.07 -20.28 -6.63
C LYS A 160 6.29 -19.50 -6.13
N ARG A 161 6.10 -18.62 -5.15
CA ARG A 161 7.12 -17.68 -4.66
C ARG A 161 7.63 -18.01 -3.26
N THR A 162 7.05 -19.01 -2.58
CA THR A 162 7.36 -19.38 -1.19
C THR A 162 7.87 -20.82 -1.10
N ASN A 163 8.61 -21.09 -0.02
CA ASN A 163 8.97 -22.46 0.35
C ASN A 163 7.76 -23.17 0.94
N LEU A 164 7.25 -24.15 0.24
CA LEU A 164 6.07 -24.91 0.67
C LEU A 164 6.36 -25.96 1.75
N ALA A 165 7.62 -26.27 2.05
CA ALA A 165 7.96 -27.33 3.01
C ALA A 165 7.36 -27.06 4.41
N SER A 166 7.44 -25.83 4.90
CA SER A 166 6.84 -25.46 6.20
C SER A 166 5.31 -25.52 6.17
N VAL A 167 4.70 -25.11 5.07
CA VAL A 167 3.25 -25.17 4.89
C VAL A 167 2.76 -26.62 4.87
N ILE A 168 3.45 -27.49 4.10
CA ILE A 168 3.15 -28.93 4.01
C ILE A 168 3.27 -29.60 5.39
N LEU A 169 4.33 -29.30 6.14
CA LEU A 169 4.52 -29.85 7.49
C LEU A 169 3.41 -29.39 8.44
N GLN A 170 3.00 -28.14 8.37
CA GLN A 170 1.92 -27.60 9.17
C GLN A 170 0.57 -28.22 8.80
N MET A 171 0.28 -28.36 7.51
CA MET A 171 -0.93 -29.07 7.04
C MET A 171 -0.97 -30.49 7.54
N GLN A 172 0.15 -31.21 7.48
CA GLN A 172 0.26 -32.58 7.93
C GLN A 172 0.09 -32.71 9.44
N SER A 173 0.65 -31.79 10.24
CA SER A 173 0.49 -31.76 11.69
C SER A 173 -0.97 -31.49 12.13
N LEU A 174 -1.72 -30.79 11.30
CA LEU A 174 -3.15 -30.51 11.53
C LEU A 174 -4.10 -31.57 10.95
N GLY A 175 -3.56 -32.63 10.35
CA GLY A 175 -4.35 -33.69 9.71
C GLY A 175 -5.06 -33.23 8.43
N LEU A 176 -4.63 -32.11 7.85
CA LEU A 176 -5.17 -31.61 6.59
C LEU A 176 -4.53 -32.37 5.43
N GLY A 177 -5.35 -32.86 4.50
CA GLY A 177 -4.87 -33.54 3.31
C GLY A 177 -3.99 -32.62 2.43
N LEU A 178 -2.97 -33.20 1.77
CA LEU A 178 -2.06 -32.47 0.87
C LEU A 178 -2.68 -32.18 -0.51
N SER A 179 -3.98 -32.33 -0.68
CA SER A 179 -4.65 -32.09 -1.97
C SER A 179 -4.71 -30.59 -2.25
N LEU A 180 -3.73 -30.11 -3.01
CA LEU A 180 -3.73 -28.76 -3.62
C LEU A 180 -4.55 -28.72 -4.93
N ILE A 181 -5.28 -29.81 -5.26
CA ILE A 181 -5.99 -29.96 -6.54
C ILE A 181 -7.37 -29.29 -6.52
N HIS A 182 -7.85 -28.88 -5.37
CA HIS A 182 -9.19 -28.31 -5.19
C HIS A 182 -9.20 -26.83 -4.81
N ILE A 183 -8.15 -26.09 -5.17
CA ILE A 183 -8.13 -24.63 -5.08
C ILE A 183 -8.25 -24.01 -6.47
#